data_421ba99bdf33583b592b9eb722c79bcb
#
_entry.id   421ba99bdf33583b592b9eb722c79bcb
#
_cell.length_a   1.000
_cell.length_b   1.000
_cell.length_c   1.000
_cell.angle_alpha   90.00
_cell.angle_beta   90.00
_cell.angle_gamma   90.00
#
_symmetry.space_group_name_H-M   'P 1'
#
loop_
_entity.id
_entity.type
_entity.pdbx_description
1 polymer ?
#
loop_
_entity_poly.entity_id
_entity_poly.type
_entity_poly.pdbx_seq_one_letter_code
_entity_poly.pdbx_strand_id
1 'polypeptide(L)'
;MLILSLNVRDLGGKTKQCNLHTLFLSVRPDMILLQETTCSSFPALHAFSKLLPSWEFCAISASGLSRGLLTAWDPHRVRCCAFATMVGILVKAVFHGLHTPLDILNCYGPYRDRDIFWDKALRGGLLNSPNLIVGGDLNLTMSAFETWGK
;
A
#
# COMPACT_ATOMS: atom_id res chain seq x y z
N MET A 1 -1.27 -13.89 9.85
CA MET A 1 -0.94 -12.83 8.86
C MET A 1 -2.22 -12.08 8.50
N LEU A 2 -2.22 -10.74 8.67
CA LEU A 2 -3.32 -9.87 8.29
C LEU A 2 -2.75 -8.62 7.60
N ILE A 3 -3.10 -8.42 6.33
CA ILE A 3 -2.72 -7.26 5.54
C ILE A 3 -3.97 -6.43 5.29
N LEU A 4 -3.92 -5.14 5.66
CA LEU A 4 -5.00 -4.18 5.45
C LEU A 4 -4.64 -3.26 4.29
N SER A 5 -5.47 -3.19 3.26
CA SER A 5 -5.30 -2.27 2.12
C SER A 5 -6.43 -1.26 2.08
N LEU A 6 -6.11 0.04 1.98
CA LEU A 6 -7.09 1.13 2.01
C LEU A 6 -6.69 2.28 1.07
N ASN A 7 -7.59 2.68 0.20
CA ASN A 7 -7.52 3.99 -0.46
C ASN A 7 -8.04 5.06 0.52
N VAL A 8 -7.15 5.91 1.02
CA VAL A 8 -7.48 6.87 2.08
C VAL A 8 -7.89 8.25 1.56
N ARG A 9 -7.69 8.53 0.28
CA ARG A 9 -8.06 9.82 -0.37
C ARG A 9 -7.58 11.04 0.43
N ASP A 10 -6.36 11.02 0.93
CA ASP A 10 -5.70 12.03 1.79
C ASP A 10 -5.55 11.61 3.27
N LEU A 11 -4.37 11.87 3.83
CA LEU A 11 -4.03 11.62 5.24
C LEU A 11 -4.03 12.89 6.11
N GLY A 12 -4.32 14.07 5.52
CA GLY A 12 -4.08 15.36 6.17
C GLY A 12 -5.06 15.75 7.29
N GLY A 13 -6.26 15.17 7.34
CA GLY A 13 -7.30 15.55 8.30
C GLY A 13 -7.19 14.85 9.64
N LYS A 14 -7.18 15.60 10.77
CA LYS A 14 -7.11 15.03 12.14
C LYS A 14 -8.21 13.98 12.42
N THR A 15 -9.45 14.26 12.01
CA THR A 15 -10.58 13.34 12.20
C THR A 15 -10.32 12.02 11.47
N LYS A 16 -9.82 12.08 10.24
CA LYS A 16 -9.49 10.89 9.46
C LYS A 16 -8.35 10.11 10.11
N GLN A 17 -7.32 10.78 10.59
CA GLN A 17 -6.23 10.15 11.32
C GLN A 17 -6.73 9.42 12.58
N CYS A 18 -7.64 10.03 13.36
CA CYS A 18 -8.26 9.38 14.51
C CYS A 18 -9.07 8.14 14.10
N ASN A 19 -9.86 8.23 13.02
CA ASN A 19 -10.64 7.10 12.52
C ASN A 19 -9.74 5.96 12.04
N LEU A 20 -8.65 6.27 11.34
CA LEU A 20 -7.66 5.28 10.91
C LEU A 20 -6.98 4.63 12.12
N HIS A 21 -6.59 5.40 13.12
CA HIS A 21 -6.02 4.87 14.36
C HIS A 21 -6.97 3.89 15.04
N THR A 22 -8.24 4.27 15.20
CA THR A 22 -9.29 3.40 15.77
C THR A 22 -9.44 2.11 14.95
N LEU A 23 -9.45 2.22 13.61
CA LEU A 23 -9.52 1.07 12.73
C LEU A 23 -8.30 0.14 12.92
N PHE A 24 -7.08 0.69 12.96
CA PHE A 24 -5.86 -0.11 13.13
C PHE A 24 -5.84 -0.81 14.49
N LEU A 25 -6.31 -0.17 15.55
CA LEU A 25 -6.44 -0.78 16.87
C LEU A 25 -7.48 -1.91 16.91
N SER A 26 -8.58 -1.77 16.16
CA SER A 26 -9.64 -2.78 16.12
C SER A 26 -9.27 -3.98 15.25
N VAL A 27 -8.67 -3.73 14.08
CA VAL A 27 -8.30 -4.77 13.10
C VAL A 27 -7.00 -5.47 13.48
N ARG A 28 -6.06 -4.75 14.09
CA ARG A 28 -4.72 -5.22 14.47
C ARG A 28 -3.96 -5.87 13.30
N PRO A 29 -3.80 -5.18 12.17
CA PRO A 29 -3.09 -5.72 11.03
C PRO A 29 -1.60 -5.95 11.35
N ASP A 30 -0.96 -6.81 10.60
CA ASP A 30 0.49 -7.00 10.62
C ASP A 30 1.18 -6.02 9.66
N MET A 31 0.46 -5.68 8.57
CA MET A 31 0.92 -4.75 7.53
C MET A 31 -0.25 -3.93 7.00
N ILE A 32 0.04 -2.68 6.61
CA ILE A 32 -0.94 -1.71 6.08
C ILE A 32 -0.43 -1.19 4.75
N LEU A 33 -1.30 -1.21 3.73
CA LEU A 33 -1.07 -0.67 2.39
C LEU A 33 -2.03 0.51 2.20
N LEU A 34 -1.51 1.75 2.13
CA LEU A 34 -2.33 2.93 1.92
C LEU A 34 -2.09 3.51 0.53
N GLN A 35 -3.18 3.92 -0.14
CA GLN A 35 -3.16 4.57 -1.43
C GLN A 35 -3.81 5.95 -1.33
N GLU A 36 -3.49 6.83 -2.27
CA GLU A 36 -3.94 8.22 -2.32
C GLU A 36 -3.66 8.98 -1.02
N THR A 37 -2.46 8.81 -0.48
CA THR A 37 -2.08 9.50 0.77
C THR A 37 -1.95 11.01 0.60
N THR A 38 -1.90 11.51 -0.63
CA THR A 38 -1.82 12.90 -1.13
C THR A 38 -0.82 13.83 -0.45
N CYS A 39 -0.07 13.33 0.49
CA CYS A 39 0.84 14.13 1.26
C CYS A 39 2.19 14.28 0.57
N SER A 40 2.66 15.50 0.48
CA SER A 40 4.08 15.77 0.30
C SER A 40 4.84 15.13 1.48
N SER A 41 5.79 14.31 1.17
CA SER A 41 6.43 13.27 1.98
C SER A 41 6.60 13.49 3.49
N PHE A 42 6.93 14.66 3.98
CA PHE A 42 7.36 14.83 5.37
C PHE A 42 6.23 15.01 6.41
N PRO A 43 5.20 15.85 6.23
CA PRO A 43 4.14 16.03 7.23
C PRO A 43 3.28 14.79 7.43
N ALA A 44 3.03 14.03 6.37
CA ALA A 44 2.22 12.80 6.45
C ALA A 44 2.96 11.67 7.13
N LEU A 45 4.23 11.51 6.82
CA LEU A 45 5.08 10.53 7.47
C LEU A 45 5.16 10.81 8.97
N HIS A 46 5.29 12.09 9.35
CA HIS A 46 5.30 12.50 10.74
C HIS A 46 3.94 12.29 11.43
N ALA A 47 2.82 12.55 10.75
CA ALA A 47 1.50 12.24 11.28
C ALA A 47 1.30 10.73 11.45
N PHE A 48 1.73 9.94 10.46
CA PHE A 48 1.62 8.48 10.49
C PHE A 48 2.50 7.86 11.58
N SER A 49 3.74 8.33 11.75
CA SER A 49 4.64 7.86 12.82
C SER A 49 4.09 8.13 14.24
N LYS A 50 3.25 9.15 14.39
CA LYS A 50 2.52 9.40 15.65
C LYS A 50 1.33 8.47 15.86
N LEU A 51 0.70 8.00 14.78
CA LEU A 51 -0.41 7.05 14.88
C LEU A 51 0.07 5.65 15.27
N LEU A 52 1.23 5.25 14.76
CA LEU A 52 1.82 3.93 14.99
C LEU A 52 3.33 4.08 15.31
N PRO A 53 3.67 4.52 16.52
CA PRO A 53 5.04 4.95 16.85
C PRO A 53 6.10 3.84 16.82
N SER A 54 5.70 2.57 16.92
CA SER A 54 6.60 1.41 16.85
C SER A 54 6.68 0.79 15.45
N TRP A 55 5.94 1.32 14.47
CA TRP A 55 5.89 0.75 13.14
C TRP A 55 6.98 1.32 12.22
N GLU A 56 7.46 0.48 11.34
CA GLU A 56 8.30 0.88 10.22
C GLU A 56 7.44 1.14 8.98
N PHE A 57 7.94 1.97 8.06
CA PHE A 57 7.19 2.30 6.84
C PHE A 57 8.10 2.71 5.69
N CYS A 58 7.57 2.53 4.49
CA CYS A 58 8.10 3.05 3.24
C CYS A 58 7.01 3.87 2.55
N ALA A 59 7.37 5.03 1.99
CA ALA A 59 6.42 5.89 1.31
C ALA A 59 6.97 6.43 0.00
N ILE A 60 6.08 6.61 -0.96
CA ILE A 60 6.31 7.32 -2.22
C ILE A 60 5.43 8.55 -2.24
N SER A 61 6.05 9.72 -2.44
CA SER A 61 5.34 11.00 -2.55
C SER A 61 4.40 11.03 -3.75
N ALA A 62 3.33 11.81 -3.63
CA ALA A 62 2.47 12.12 -4.75
C ALA A 62 3.27 12.89 -5.81
N SER A 63 3.67 12.22 -6.88
CA SER A 63 4.33 12.82 -8.04
C SER A 63 3.81 12.15 -9.31
N GLY A 64 3.40 12.93 -10.28
CA GLY A 64 2.87 12.41 -11.54
C GLY A 64 1.57 11.64 -11.37
N LEU A 65 1.53 10.37 -11.78
CA LEU A 65 0.33 9.52 -11.79
C LEU A 65 0.01 8.89 -10.42
N SER A 66 0.97 8.85 -9.49
CA SER A 66 0.74 8.29 -8.15
C SER A 66 0.30 9.39 -7.18
N ARG A 67 -0.86 9.22 -6.57
CA ARG A 67 -1.38 10.13 -5.53
C ARG A 67 -0.78 9.87 -4.14
N GLY A 68 0.43 9.33 -4.09
CA GLY A 68 1.13 8.94 -2.88
C GLY A 68 0.72 7.56 -2.37
N LEU A 69 1.73 6.77 -2.01
CA LEU A 69 1.60 5.42 -1.44
C LEU A 69 2.37 5.36 -0.14
N LEU A 70 1.84 4.60 0.81
CA LEU A 70 2.53 4.27 2.05
C LEU A 70 2.30 2.80 2.38
N THR A 71 3.37 2.08 2.68
CA THR A 71 3.30 0.74 3.24
C THR A 71 3.95 0.77 4.62
N ALA A 72 3.24 0.26 5.62
CA ALA A 72 3.72 0.21 6.99
C ALA A 72 3.55 -1.20 7.57
N TRP A 73 4.42 -1.56 8.52
CA TRP A 73 4.39 -2.88 9.15
C TRP A 73 4.84 -2.83 10.61
N ASP A 74 4.33 -3.77 11.39
CA ASP A 74 4.79 -4.00 12.75
C ASP A 74 6.10 -4.83 12.72
N PRO A 75 7.26 -4.27 13.09
CA PRO A 75 8.55 -4.99 13.03
C PRO A 75 8.63 -6.16 14.01
N HIS A 76 7.76 -6.23 15.01
CA HIS A 76 7.67 -7.40 15.90
C HIS A 76 6.95 -8.59 15.25
N ARG A 77 6.19 -8.36 14.19
CA ARG A 77 5.37 -9.37 13.51
C ARG A 77 5.82 -9.67 12.08
N VAL A 78 6.52 -8.73 11.45
CA VAL A 78 6.96 -8.83 10.05
C VAL A 78 8.40 -8.33 9.92
N ARG A 79 9.26 -9.18 9.40
CA ARG A 79 10.61 -8.78 8.94
C ARG A 79 10.55 -8.56 7.44
N CYS A 80 10.93 -7.39 6.97
CA CYS A 80 10.87 -7.09 5.55
C CYS A 80 11.88 -6.04 5.09
N CYS A 81 12.04 -5.98 3.77
CA CYS A 81 12.71 -4.90 3.05
C CYS A 81 11.72 -4.31 2.05
N ALA A 82 11.61 -2.99 2.03
CA ALA A 82 10.69 -2.27 1.15
C ALA A 82 11.46 -1.46 0.10
N PHE A 83 10.98 -1.47 -1.13
CA PHE A 83 11.60 -0.83 -2.29
C PHE A 83 10.57 0.00 -3.05
N ALA A 84 10.89 1.27 -3.33
CA ALA A 84 10.15 2.08 -4.27
C ALA A 84 10.40 1.58 -5.70
N THR A 85 9.33 1.38 -6.46
CA THR A 85 9.38 0.93 -7.86
C THR A 85 8.63 1.90 -8.76
N MET A 86 8.68 1.67 -10.07
CA MET A 86 7.94 2.50 -11.04
C MET A 86 6.42 2.36 -10.95
N VAL A 87 5.92 1.30 -10.32
CA VAL A 87 4.47 1.02 -10.24
C VAL A 87 3.94 1.02 -8.80
N GLY A 88 4.81 1.13 -7.79
CA GLY A 88 4.39 1.12 -6.39
C GLY A 88 5.52 0.77 -5.43
N ILE A 89 5.14 0.30 -4.24
CA ILE A 89 6.06 -0.14 -3.20
C ILE A 89 6.06 -1.67 -3.17
N LEU A 90 7.19 -2.28 -3.51
CA LEU A 90 7.41 -3.72 -3.34
C LEU A 90 8.00 -3.99 -1.96
N VAL A 91 7.40 -4.90 -1.23
CA VAL A 91 7.88 -5.37 0.08
C VAL A 91 8.19 -6.86 -0.01
N LYS A 92 9.41 -7.25 0.30
CA LYS A 92 9.79 -8.64 0.51
C LYS A 92 9.70 -8.94 2.00
N ALA A 93 8.74 -9.77 2.41
CA ALA A 93 8.33 -9.92 3.80
C ALA A 93 8.34 -11.39 4.27
N VAL A 94 8.73 -11.58 5.53
CA VAL A 94 8.55 -12.82 6.27
C VAL A 94 7.70 -12.51 7.51
N PHE A 95 6.49 -13.02 7.54
CA PHE A 95 5.57 -12.86 8.67
C PHE A 95 5.88 -13.86 9.77
N HIS A 96 5.73 -13.45 11.02
CA HIS A 96 5.91 -14.35 12.15
C HIS A 96 4.92 -15.54 12.05
N GLY A 97 5.43 -16.74 12.17
CA GLY A 97 4.64 -17.96 11.99
C GLY A 97 4.41 -18.40 10.53
N LEU A 98 4.95 -17.67 9.56
CA LEU A 98 4.94 -18.06 8.16
C LEU A 98 6.38 -18.39 7.73
N HIS A 99 6.59 -19.60 7.18
CA HIS A 99 7.95 -20.02 6.77
C HIS A 99 8.30 -19.57 5.35
N THR A 100 7.30 -19.24 4.55
CA THR A 100 7.48 -18.82 3.15
C THR A 100 7.56 -17.32 3.04
N PRO A 101 8.62 -16.75 2.44
CA PRO A 101 8.67 -15.32 2.13
C PRO A 101 7.58 -14.95 1.13
N LEU A 102 7.01 -13.77 1.32
CA LEU A 102 6.01 -13.17 0.42
C LEU A 102 6.56 -11.90 -0.20
N ASP A 103 6.25 -11.69 -1.47
CA ASP A 103 6.39 -10.42 -2.14
C ASP A 103 5.03 -9.71 -2.12
N ILE A 104 4.97 -8.49 -1.60
CA ILE A 104 3.76 -7.71 -1.46
C ILE A 104 3.94 -6.41 -2.25
N LEU A 105 3.14 -6.20 -3.28
CA LEU A 105 3.18 -4.99 -4.10
C LEU A 105 1.99 -4.10 -3.73
N ASN A 106 2.27 -2.97 -3.08
CA ASN A 106 1.29 -1.89 -2.88
C ASN A 106 1.34 -0.97 -4.08
N CYS A 107 0.28 -0.92 -4.87
CA CYS A 107 0.22 -0.08 -6.05
C CYS A 107 -1.12 0.67 -6.17
N TYR A 108 -1.09 1.71 -7.01
CA TYR A 108 -2.26 2.48 -7.41
C TYR A 108 -2.33 2.46 -8.93
N GLY A 109 -3.32 1.75 -9.45
CA GLY A 109 -3.51 1.60 -10.90
C GLY A 109 -4.01 2.90 -11.52
N PRO A 110 -3.46 3.34 -12.68
CA PRO A 110 -3.93 4.53 -13.36
C PRO A 110 -5.29 4.28 -14.02
N TYR A 111 -6.08 5.36 -14.18
CA TYR A 111 -7.33 5.31 -14.96
C TYR A 111 -7.08 5.22 -16.46
N ARG A 112 -5.95 5.77 -16.94
CA ARG A 112 -5.52 5.76 -18.37
C ARG A 112 -4.19 5.04 -18.50
N ASP A 113 -3.88 4.58 -19.69
CA ASP A 113 -2.60 3.92 -20.02
C ASP A 113 -2.30 2.71 -19.08
N ARG A 114 -3.33 1.93 -18.78
CA ARG A 114 -3.25 0.77 -17.88
C ARG A 114 -2.35 -0.32 -18.42
N ASP A 115 -2.38 -0.53 -19.72
CA ASP A 115 -1.52 -1.45 -20.44
C ASP A 115 -0.03 -1.10 -20.26
N ILE A 116 0.32 0.19 -20.39
CA ILE A 116 1.68 0.68 -20.13
C ILE A 116 2.11 0.44 -18.69
N PHE A 117 1.20 0.66 -17.72
CA PHE A 117 1.47 0.43 -16.31
C PHE A 117 1.77 -1.05 -16.02
N TRP A 118 0.93 -1.96 -16.52
CA TRP A 118 1.11 -3.39 -16.30
C TRP A 118 2.30 -3.96 -17.09
N ASP A 119 2.56 -3.43 -18.28
CA ASP A 119 3.74 -3.79 -19.06
C ASP A 119 5.04 -3.41 -18.32
N LYS A 120 5.11 -2.24 -17.69
CA LYS A 120 6.23 -1.85 -16.83
C LYS A 120 6.39 -2.78 -15.63
N ALA A 121 5.31 -3.17 -14.98
CA ALA A 121 5.35 -4.12 -13.88
C ALA A 121 5.88 -5.49 -14.32
N LEU A 122 5.42 -5.96 -15.46
CA LEU A 122 5.83 -7.24 -16.05
C LEU A 122 7.31 -7.22 -16.49
N ARG A 123 7.72 -6.22 -17.27
CA ARG A 123 9.12 -6.09 -17.73
C ARG A 123 10.10 -5.83 -16.58
N GLY A 124 9.64 -5.15 -15.52
CA GLY A 124 10.40 -4.96 -14.28
C GLY A 124 10.54 -6.22 -13.43
N GLY A 125 9.93 -7.32 -13.83
CA GLY A 125 9.98 -8.60 -13.08
C GLY A 125 9.18 -8.59 -11.79
N LEU A 126 8.37 -7.53 -11.54
CA LEU A 126 7.63 -7.38 -10.29
C LEU A 126 6.51 -8.42 -10.12
N LEU A 127 6.02 -8.97 -11.24
CA LEU A 127 4.96 -9.99 -11.26
C LEU A 127 5.48 -11.43 -11.34
N ASN A 128 6.79 -11.64 -11.33
CA ASN A 128 7.38 -12.97 -11.54
C ASN A 128 7.54 -13.78 -10.24
N SER A 129 7.25 -13.19 -9.09
CA SER A 129 7.34 -13.92 -7.82
C SER A 129 6.20 -14.94 -7.69
N PRO A 130 6.50 -16.21 -7.35
CA PRO A 130 5.47 -17.23 -7.15
C PRO A 130 4.60 -16.97 -5.91
N ASN A 131 5.07 -16.13 -5.00
CA ASN A 131 4.39 -15.80 -3.74
C ASN A 131 4.05 -14.30 -3.69
N LEU A 132 3.56 -13.75 -4.80
CA LEU A 132 3.18 -12.35 -4.91
C LEU A 132 1.75 -12.10 -4.43
N ILE A 133 1.60 -11.09 -3.58
CA ILE A 133 0.32 -10.46 -3.26
C ILE A 133 0.33 -9.05 -3.86
N VAL A 134 -0.61 -8.77 -4.74
CA VAL A 134 -0.83 -7.40 -5.25
C VAL A 134 -1.98 -6.79 -4.47
N GLY A 135 -1.71 -5.71 -3.76
CA GLY A 135 -2.68 -4.93 -3.01
C GLY A 135 -2.72 -3.48 -3.47
N GLY A 136 -3.82 -2.82 -3.19
CA GLY A 136 -4.00 -1.42 -3.54
C GLY A 136 -5.29 -1.14 -4.29
N ASP A 137 -5.43 0.09 -4.75
CA ASP A 137 -6.51 0.48 -5.65
C ASP A 137 -6.03 0.33 -7.09
N LEU A 138 -6.43 -0.76 -7.72
CA LEU A 138 -5.98 -1.08 -9.09
C LEU A 138 -6.76 -0.33 -10.16
N ASN A 139 -7.85 0.35 -9.80
CA ASN A 139 -8.79 0.99 -10.74
C ASN A 139 -9.23 0.05 -11.87
N LEU A 140 -9.35 -1.24 -11.55
CA LEU A 140 -9.78 -2.30 -12.45
C LEU A 140 -11.15 -2.82 -12.03
N THR A 141 -11.99 -3.10 -13.00
CA THR A 141 -13.22 -3.87 -12.82
C THR A 141 -13.11 -5.12 -13.69
N MET A 142 -13.38 -6.27 -13.13
CA MET A 142 -13.34 -7.54 -13.87
C MET A 142 -14.60 -7.75 -14.71
N SER A 143 -15.70 -7.06 -14.33
CA SER A 143 -16.96 -7.13 -15.06
C SER A 143 -17.78 -5.85 -14.94
N ALA A 144 -18.73 -5.66 -15.88
CA ALA A 144 -19.65 -4.53 -15.84
C ALA A 144 -20.55 -4.50 -14.60
N PHE A 145 -20.75 -5.65 -13.94
CA PHE A 145 -21.55 -5.77 -12.71
C PHE A 145 -20.87 -5.18 -11.46
N GLU A 146 -19.57 -4.90 -11.53
CA GLU A 146 -18.81 -4.28 -10.44
C GLU A 146 -18.85 -2.75 -10.51
N THR A 147 -19.46 -2.17 -11.55
CA THR A 147 -19.57 -0.72 -11.71
C THR A 147 -20.90 -0.23 -11.16
N TRP A 148 -20.89 0.59 -10.09
CA TRP A 148 -22.07 1.26 -9.57
C TRP A 148 -22.32 2.56 -10.32
N GLY A 149 -23.55 2.79 -10.74
CA GLY A 149 -24.02 4.10 -11.24
C GLY A 149 -23.91 4.29 -12.75
N LYS A 150 -24.62 3.46 -13.51
CA LYS A 150 -25.17 3.86 -14.82
C LYS A 150 -26.68 3.89 -14.72
#